data_e3f624abe943349d7ca52bad8d49d513
#
_entry.id   e3f624abe943349d7ca52bad8d49d513
#
_cell.length_a   1.000
_cell.length_b   1.000
_cell.length_c   1.000
_cell.angle_alpha   90.00
_cell.angle_beta   90.00
_cell.angle_gamma   90.00
#
_symmetry.space_group_name_H-M   'P 1'
#
loop_
_entity.id
_entity.type
_entity.pdbx_description
1 polymer ?
#
loop_
_entity_poly.entity_id
_entity_poly.type
_entity_poly.pdbx_seq_one_letter_code
_entity_poly.pdbx_strand_id
1 'polypeptide(L)'
;MSEATEAFRKEMDEKGLACPDPIIADGGWHRFHVDGDRPGSKNGSYKAYDDENPFIMFESWRTGERFEWSLKNPQDLSPQEQQRHRERIARAKEESERIRVERAREAAIKAQHIWDSSQPTSPNHPYLKRKQVQPHGIRVDKGTLIIPIYDETGAISSLQFIQRDGTKRFLSGGAISGNYFSLGEWTKTIFVCEGFATGATIYEATGCFTVVTFNCGNLKPVAEAVRQEFPNAQIILACDDDGEKDGNPGLTKAVKPPRPSMERLSIRPFKKLMTPENHRPTLMI
;
A
#
# COMPACT_ATOMS: atom_id res chain seq x y z
N MET A 1 14.29 -17.04 29.02
CA MET A 1 13.23 -17.00 28.00
C MET A 1 12.52 -18.34 28.09
N SER A 2 11.18 -18.38 27.95
CA SER A 2 10.47 -19.66 27.91
C SER A 2 10.68 -20.33 26.54
N GLU A 3 10.49 -21.64 26.48
CA GLU A 3 10.55 -22.41 25.23
C GLU A 3 9.55 -21.85 24.20
N ALA A 4 8.40 -21.38 24.65
CA ALA A 4 7.38 -20.75 23.80
C ALA A 4 7.87 -19.45 23.17
N THR A 5 8.55 -18.57 23.92
CA THR A 5 9.06 -17.31 23.38
C THR A 5 10.19 -17.51 22.37
N GLU A 6 10.97 -18.58 22.50
CA GLU A 6 11.97 -18.96 21.49
C GLU A 6 11.29 -19.46 20.20
N ALA A 7 10.25 -20.29 20.34
CA ALA A 7 9.46 -20.75 19.19
C ALA A 7 8.77 -19.57 18.46
N PHE A 8 8.21 -18.62 19.21
CA PHE A 8 7.63 -17.39 18.63
C PHE A 8 8.63 -16.60 17.80
N ARG A 9 9.84 -16.41 18.35
CA ARG A 9 10.91 -15.69 17.65
C ARG A 9 11.30 -16.39 16.36
N LYS A 10 11.48 -17.71 16.40
CA LYS A 10 11.82 -18.51 15.22
C LYS A 10 10.74 -18.35 14.12
N GLU A 11 9.46 -18.46 14.49
CA GLU A 11 8.37 -18.31 13.53
C GLU A 11 8.33 -16.90 12.91
N MET A 12 8.54 -15.86 13.72
CA MET A 12 8.60 -14.49 13.22
C MET A 12 9.77 -14.28 12.25
N ASP A 13 10.95 -14.86 12.54
CA ASP A 13 12.13 -14.82 11.66
C ASP A 13 11.85 -15.53 10.34
N GLU A 14 11.23 -16.72 10.35
CA GLU A 14 10.87 -17.49 9.14
C GLU A 14 9.89 -16.73 8.23
N LYS A 15 9.07 -15.85 8.80
CA LYS A 15 8.13 -14.99 8.04
C LYS A 15 8.74 -13.62 7.67
N GLY A 16 10.04 -13.39 7.96
CA GLY A 16 10.71 -12.12 7.66
C GLY A 16 10.28 -10.96 8.53
N LEU A 17 9.71 -11.24 9.70
CA LEU A 17 9.29 -10.25 10.70
C LEU A 17 10.07 -10.42 12.01
N ALA A 18 11.39 -10.57 11.93
CA ALA A 18 12.26 -10.69 13.07
C ALA A 18 12.02 -9.58 14.11
N CYS A 19 11.79 -9.96 15.37
CA CYS A 19 11.65 -9.02 16.48
C CYS A 19 13.00 -8.88 17.21
N PRO A 20 13.63 -7.71 17.19
CA PRO A 20 14.93 -7.51 17.83
C PRO A 20 14.86 -7.55 19.37
N ASP A 21 13.71 -7.18 19.94
CA ASP A 21 13.49 -7.11 21.37
C ASP A 21 13.02 -8.48 21.94
N PRO A 22 13.16 -8.73 23.24
CA PRO A 22 12.57 -9.90 23.89
C PRO A 22 11.04 -9.97 23.68
N ILE A 23 10.53 -11.15 23.34
CA ILE A 23 9.08 -11.34 23.20
C ILE A 23 8.41 -11.31 24.59
N ILE A 24 7.43 -10.42 24.74
CA ILE A 24 6.59 -10.28 25.94
C ILE A 24 5.26 -10.95 25.66
N ALA A 25 4.95 -12.01 26.38
CA ALA A 25 3.76 -12.83 26.18
C ALA A 25 2.67 -12.55 27.25
N ASP A 26 2.34 -11.26 27.41
CA ASP A 26 1.37 -10.75 28.39
C ASP A 26 -0.06 -10.62 27.85
N GLY A 27 -0.27 -11.01 26.58
CA GLY A 27 -1.54 -10.83 25.90
C GLY A 27 -1.84 -9.37 25.50
N GLY A 28 -0.86 -8.47 25.60
CA GLY A 28 -0.91 -7.11 25.07
C GLY A 28 -0.38 -7.00 23.64
N TRP A 29 -0.68 -5.87 22.97
CA TRP A 29 -0.08 -5.53 21.68
C TRP A 29 1.26 -4.84 21.86
N HIS A 30 2.32 -5.43 21.30
CA HIS A 30 3.69 -4.90 21.29
C HIS A 30 4.11 -4.50 19.89
N ARG A 31 4.87 -3.41 19.77
CA ARG A 31 5.37 -2.89 18.50
C ARG A 31 6.87 -3.01 18.41
N PHE A 32 7.37 -3.43 17.26
CA PHE A 32 8.80 -3.61 17.00
C PHE A 32 9.21 -3.05 15.63
N HIS A 33 10.51 -2.86 15.45
CA HIS A 33 11.10 -2.46 14.18
C HIS A 33 11.23 -3.69 13.28
N VAL A 34 10.85 -3.55 12.00
CA VAL A 34 11.03 -4.60 10.97
C VAL A 34 12.26 -4.24 10.14
N ASP A 35 13.13 -5.22 9.90
CA ASP A 35 14.32 -5.04 9.09
C ASP A 35 13.98 -4.54 7.68
N GLY A 36 14.80 -3.62 7.16
CA GLY A 36 14.56 -2.94 5.89
C GLY A 36 13.53 -1.81 5.96
N ASP A 37 12.95 -1.54 7.10
CA ASP A 37 12.15 -0.36 7.34
C ASP A 37 13.02 0.85 7.73
N ARG A 38 12.42 2.04 7.65
CA ARG A 38 13.10 3.27 8.06
C ARG A 38 13.53 3.16 9.53
N PRO A 39 14.78 3.55 9.88
CA PRO A 39 15.24 3.58 11.27
C PRO A 39 14.25 4.31 12.19
N GLY A 40 13.95 3.71 13.35
CA GLY A 40 13.00 4.24 14.34
C GLY A 40 11.52 4.01 14.02
N SER A 41 11.18 3.42 12.87
CA SER A 41 9.80 2.97 12.63
C SER A 41 9.51 1.69 13.44
N LYS A 42 8.23 1.50 13.80
CA LYS A 42 7.74 0.30 14.48
C LYS A 42 6.53 -0.23 13.69
N ASN A 43 6.81 -0.77 12.49
CA ASN A 43 5.78 -1.30 11.60
C ASN A 43 5.42 -2.76 11.88
N GLY A 44 6.23 -3.47 12.65
CA GLY A 44 5.86 -4.77 13.19
C GLY A 44 4.97 -4.63 14.42
N SER A 45 4.02 -5.51 14.59
CA SER A 45 3.28 -5.68 15.84
C SER A 45 3.01 -7.16 16.12
N TYR A 46 2.97 -7.51 17.39
CA TYR A 46 2.59 -8.85 17.82
C TYR A 46 1.75 -8.80 19.09
N LYS A 47 1.00 -9.90 19.30
CA LYS A 47 0.29 -10.21 20.54
C LYS A 47 0.55 -11.67 20.85
N ALA A 48 1.13 -11.95 22.01
CA ALA A 48 1.58 -13.29 22.41
C ALA A 48 1.01 -13.70 23.77
N TYR A 49 0.81 -15.00 23.93
CA TYR A 49 0.36 -15.64 25.15
C TYR A 49 1.25 -16.86 25.41
N ASP A 50 1.77 -17.00 26.65
CA ASP A 50 2.59 -18.13 27.10
C ASP A 50 1.82 -18.89 28.20
N ASP A 51 0.72 -19.48 27.81
CA ASP A 51 -0.16 -20.28 28.68
C ASP A 51 -0.15 -21.78 28.27
N GLU A 52 -1.16 -22.57 28.65
CA GLU A 52 -1.27 -24.00 28.34
C GLU A 52 -1.17 -24.31 26.83
N ASN A 53 -1.56 -23.40 25.97
CA ASN A 53 -1.37 -23.47 24.52
C ASN A 53 -0.79 -22.16 24.01
N PRO A 54 0.57 -22.00 24.06
CA PRO A 54 1.25 -20.82 23.61
C PRO A 54 0.82 -20.41 22.19
N PHE A 55 0.52 -19.12 22.03
CA PHE A 55 -0.01 -18.57 20.79
C PHE A 55 0.61 -17.20 20.53
N ILE A 56 0.95 -16.92 19.28
CA ILE A 56 1.31 -15.59 18.82
C ILE A 56 0.57 -15.22 17.54
N MET A 57 0.10 -13.97 17.49
CA MET A 57 -0.31 -13.30 16.28
C MET A 57 0.67 -12.15 16.01
N PHE A 58 1.16 -12.04 14.79
CA PHE A 58 2.06 -10.95 14.42
C PHE A 58 1.78 -10.46 13.00
N GLU A 59 2.09 -9.21 12.75
CA GLU A 59 1.72 -8.54 11.50
C GLU A 59 2.71 -7.45 11.11
N SER A 60 2.78 -7.16 9.82
CA SER A 60 3.46 -6.00 9.26
C SER A 60 2.44 -4.94 8.84
N TRP A 61 2.49 -3.79 9.47
CA TRP A 61 1.64 -2.64 9.13
C TRP A 61 2.03 -1.98 7.79
N ARG A 62 3.22 -2.30 7.29
CA ARG A 62 3.68 -1.83 5.98
C ARG A 62 3.10 -2.65 4.84
N THR A 63 3.11 -3.98 4.97
CA THR A 63 2.63 -4.90 3.94
C THR A 63 1.19 -5.31 4.14
N GLY A 64 0.66 -5.19 5.36
CA GLY A 64 -0.65 -5.70 5.75
C GLY A 64 -0.69 -7.21 5.97
N GLU A 65 0.47 -7.89 5.87
CA GLU A 65 0.57 -9.33 6.11
C GLU A 65 0.40 -9.65 7.58
N ARG A 66 -0.37 -10.70 7.87
CA ARG A 66 -0.66 -11.18 9.23
C ARG A 66 -0.44 -12.68 9.30
N PHE A 67 0.20 -13.10 10.39
CA PHE A 67 0.54 -14.48 10.66
C PHE A 67 0.06 -14.89 12.06
N GLU A 68 -0.26 -16.18 12.21
CA GLU A 68 -0.68 -16.80 13.46
C GLU A 68 0.11 -18.08 13.64
N TRP A 69 0.56 -18.32 14.87
CA TRP A 69 1.21 -19.56 15.24
C TRP A 69 0.78 -20.01 16.63
N SER A 70 0.65 -21.32 16.85
CA SER A 70 0.40 -21.93 18.15
C SER A 70 1.18 -23.23 18.30
N LEU A 71 1.58 -23.54 19.54
CA LEU A 71 2.39 -24.71 19.83
C LEU A 71 1.66 -26.01 19.48
N LYS A 72 0.38 -26.12 19.84
CA LYS A 72 -0.45 -27.26 19.48
C LYS A 72 -1.24 -26.97 18.21
N ASN A 73 -1.32 -27.97 17.33
CA ASN A 73 -2.20 -27.85 16.19
C ASN A 73 -3.66 -27.68 16.68
N PRO A 74 -4.44 -26.74 16.15
CA PRO A 74 -5.85 -26.58 16.55
C PRO A 74 -6.69 -27.88 16.48
N GLN A 75 -6.31 -28.83 15.63
CA GLN A 75 -6.99 -30.11 15.49
C GLN A 75 -6.73 -31.06 16.66
N ASP A 76 -5.62 -30.88 17.38
CA ASP A 76 -5.22 -31.74 18.53
C ASP A 76 -5.76 -31.24 19.88
N LEU A 77 -6.46 -30.10 19.85
CA LEU A 77 -7.08 -29.48 21.03
C LEU A 77 -8.45 -30.13 21.34
N SER A 78 -8.79 -30.20 22.61
CA SER A 78 -10.16 -30.54 23.03
C SER A 78 -11.18 -29.51 22.50
N PRO A 79 -12.47 -29.86 22.38
CA PRO A 79 -13.50 -28.94 21.90
C PRO A 79 -13.56 -27.61 22.66
N GLN A 80 -13.32 -27.63 23.98
CA GLN A 80 -13.31 -26.43 24.82
C GLN A 80 -12.06 -25.57 24.55
N GLU A 81 -10.89 -26.18 24.40
CA GLU A 81 -9.65 -25.47 24.03
C GLU A 81 -9.73 -24.89 22.64
N GLN A 82 -10.32 -25.60 21.67
CA GLN A 82 -10.57 -25.08 20.32
C GLN A 82 -11.48 -23.85 20.34
N GLN A 83 -12.52 -23.88 21.18
CA GLN A 83 -13.42 -22.73 21.32
C GLN A 83 -12.68 -21.52 21.90
N ARG A 84 -11.95 -21.71 23.01
CA ARG A 84 -11.14 -20.63 23.62
C ARG A 84 -10.10 -20.06 22.65
N HIS A 85 -9.43 -20.92 21.88
CA HIS A 85 -8.44 -20.51 20.88
C HIS A 85 -9.08 -19.66 19.77
N ARG A 86 -10.23 -20.07 19.22
CA ARG A 86 -10.98 -19.29 18.22
C ARG A 86 -11.43 -17.94 18.76
N GLU A 87 -11.96 -17.90 19.98
CA GLU A 87 -12.36 -16.64 20.61
C GLU A 87 -11.18 -15.70 20.85
N ARG A 88 -10.02 -16.23 21.24
CA ARG A 88 -8.79 -15.45 21.42
C ARG A 88 -8.34 -14.82 20.10
N ILE A 89 -8.29 -15.59 19.02
CA ILE A 89 -7.96 -15.11 17.68
C ILE A 89 -8.96 -14.02 17.25
N ALA A 90 -10.24 -14.28 17.39
CA ALA A 90 -11.29 -13.33 17.00
C ALA A 90 -11.14 -11.99 17.73
N ARG A 91 -10.96 -12.01 19.06
CA ARG A 91 -10.73 -10.80 19.89
C ARG A 91 -9.46 -10.05 19.49
N ALA A 92 -8.36 -10.78 19.24
CA ALA A 92 -7.11 -10.15 18.82
C ALA A 92 -7.24 -9.48 17.44
N LYS A 93 -7.95 -10.11 16.50
CA LYS A 93 -8.25 -9.52 15.17
C LYS A 93 -9.12 -8.28 15.28
N GLU A 94 -10.18 -8.34 16.06
CA GLU A 94 -11.10 -7.21 16.29
C GLU A 94 -10.38 -6.02 16.93
N GLU A 95 -9.57 -6.28 17.95
CA GLU A 95 -8.79 -5.24 18.61
C GLU A 95 -7.76 -4.60 17.68
N SER A 96 -7.02 -5.39 16.90
CA SER A 96 -6.07 -4.90 15.89
C SER A 96 -6.79 -4.02 14.85
N GLU A 97 -7.93 -4.48 14.35
CA GLU A 97 -8.71 -3.72 13.38
C GLU A 97 -9.23 -2.41 13.95
N ARG A 98 -9.74 -2.42 15.19
CA ARG A 98 -10.16 -1.19 15.88
C ARG A 98 -9.02 -0.18 16.01
N ILE A 99 -7.84 -0.64 16.43
CA ILE A 99 -6.64 0.23 16.53
C ILE A 99 -6.26 0.78 15.15
N ARG A 100 -6.34 -0.05 14.10
CA ARG A 100 -6.04 0.35 12.72
C ARG A 100 -7.00 1.43 12.22
N VAL A 101 -8.30 1.22 12.42
CA VAL A 101 -9.35 2.16 12.02
C VAL A 101 -9.19 3.51 12.73
N GLU A 102 -8.96 3.51 14.04
CA GLU A 102 -8.79 4.76 14.80
C GLU A 102 -7.55 5.54 14.33
N ARG A 103 -6.42 4.86 14.10
CA ARG A 103 -5.22 5.50 13.56
C ARG A 103 -5.42 6.04 12.14
N ALA A 104 -6.16 5.31 11.30
CA ALA A 104 -6.49 5.77 9.97
C ALA A 104 -7.35 7.03 10.02
N ARG A 105 -8.30 7.11 10.95
CA ARG A 105 -9.13 8.28 11.18
C ARG A 105 -8.31 9.49 11.64
N GLU A 106 -7.44 9.32 12.63
CA GLU A 106 -6.54 10.39 13.09
C GLU A 106 -5.63 10.87 11.95
N ALA A 107 -5.09 9.93 11.16
CA ALA A 107 -4.24 10.26 10.03
C ALA A 107 -5.00 10.99 8.92
N ALA A 108 -6.27 10.64 8.65
CA ALA A 108 -7.11 11.34 7.69
C ALA A 108 -7.37 12.80 8.09
N ILE A 109 -7.69 13.06 9.36
CA ILE A 109 -7.84 14.42 9.90
C ILE A 109 -6.54 15.22 9.71
N LYS A 110 -5.40 14.62 10.06
CA LYS A 110 -4.09 15.23 9.86
C LYS A 110 -3.76 15.46 8.39
N ALA A 111 -4.12 14.52 7.52
CA ALA A 111 -3.93 14.61 6.08
C ALA A 111 -4.72 15.81 5.52
N GLN A 112 -5.97 15.95 5.88
CA GLN A 112 -6.81 17.07 5.47
C GLN A 112 -6.21 18.41 5.91
N HIS A 113 -5.79 18.52 7.17
CA HIS A 113 -5.16 19.75 7.68
C HIS A 113 -3.87 20.11 6.94
N ILE A 114 -3.00 19.12 6.66
CA ILE A 114 -1.77 19.35 5.88
C ILE A 114 -2.12 19.77 4.45
N TRP A 115 -3.09 19.13 3.83
CA TRP A 115 -3.56 19.48 2.50
C TRP A 115 -4.07 20.93 2.43
N ASP A 116 -4.94 21.31 3.33
CA ASP A 116 -5.55 22.65 3.34
C ASP A 116 -4.54 23.76 3.60
N SER A 117 -3.52 23.51 4.40
CA SER A 117 -2.43 24.45 4.70
C SER A 117 -1.35 24.53 3.61
N SER A 118 -1.36 23.60 2.63
CA SER A 118 -0.37 23.54 1.56
C SER A 118 -0.70 24.47 0.41
N GLN A 119 0.31 24.84 -0.40
CA GLN A 119 0.18 25.74 -1.55
C GLN A 119 0.07 24.95 -2.86
N PRO A 120 -0.57 25.51 -3.91
CA PRO A 120 -0.53 24.95 -5.25
C PRO A 120 0.92 24.76 -5.72
N THR A 121 1.19 23.65 -6.41
CA THR A 121 2.53 23.32 -6.89
C THR A 121 2.84 24.04 -8.21
N SER A 122 4.03 24.64 -8.28
CA SER A 122 4.58 25.17 -9.54
C SER A 122 5.14 24.03 -10.42
N PRO A 123 4.96 24.10 -11.77
CA PRO A 123 5.62 23.18 -12.71
C PRO A 123 7.15 23.20 -12.60
N ASN A 124 7.70 24.26 -12.00
CA ASN A 124 9.13 24.43 -11.81
C ASN A 124 9.72 23.60 -10.65
N HIS A 125 8.91 22.81 -9.93
CA HIS A 125 9.42 21.95 -8.87
C HIS A 125 10.48 20.97 -9.41
N PRO A 126 11.65 20.79 -8.75
CA PRO A 126 12.78 19.99 -9.27
C PRO A 126 12.41 18.55 -9.64
N TYR A 127 11.56 17.91 -8.86
CA TYR A 127 11.07 16.57 -9.15
C TYR A 127 10.22 16.54 -10.44
N LEU A 128 9.28 17.48 -10.61
CA LEU A 128 8.41 17.53 -11.80
C LEU A 128 9.23 17.82 -13.06
N LYS A 129 10.17 18.78 -12.99
CA LYS A 129 11.10 19.04 -14.11
C LYS A 129 11.90 17.81 -14.52
N ARG A 130 12.48 17.08 -13.54
CA ARG A 130 13.25 15.88 -13.81
C ARG A 130 12.38 14.75 -14.40
N LYS A 131 11.11 14.68 -14.01
CA LYS A 131 10.15 13.71 -14.54
C LYS A 131 9.44 14.17 -15.79
N GLN A 132 9.59 15.46 -16.16
CA GLN A 132 8.97 16.08 -17.33
C GLN A 132 7.43 15.96 -17.31
N VAL A 133 6.82 16.22 -16.15
CA VAL A 133 5.36 16.15 -15.95
C VAL A 133 4.82 17.40 -15.26
N GLN A 134 3.54 17.70 -15.50
CA GLN A 134 2.82 18.80 -14.87
C GLN A 134 2.34 18.43 -13.45
N PRO A 135 1.99 19.43 -12.60
CA PRO A 135 1.56 19.19 -11.24
C PRO A 135 0.17 18.53 -11.10
N HIS A 136 -0.74 18.72 -12.03
CA HIS A 136 -2.08 18.12 -12.01
C HIS A 136 -2.81 18.22 -10.66
N GLY A 137 -2.82 19.43 -10.07
CA GLY A 137 -3.57 19.69 -8.84
C GLY A 137 -2.89 19.27 -7.53
N ILE A 138 -1.71 18.64 -7.57
CA ILE A 138 -0.97 18.34 -6.32
C ILE A 138 -0.45 19.62 -5.67
N ARG A 139 -0.16 19.57 -4.38
CA ARG A 139 0.28 20.70 -3.58
C ARG A 139 1.73 20.57 -3.14
N VAL A 140 2.25 21.63 -2.55
CA VAL A 140 3.62 21.71 -2.02
C VAL A 140 3.63 22.40 -0.66
N ASP A 141 4.42 21.86 0.28
CA ASP A 141 4.81 22.52 1.52
C ASP A 141 6.32 22.41 1.72
N LYS A 142 6.98 23.54 1.97
CA LYS A 142 8.44 23.64 2.20
C LYS A 142 9.28 22.87 1.17
N GLY A 143 8.83 22.87 -0.09
CA GLY A 143 9.52 22.17 -1.18
C GLY A 143 9.34 20.67 -1.23
N THR A 144 8.41 20.11 -0.46
CA THR A 144 7.96 18.71 -0.54
C THR A 144 6.62 18.68 -1.27
N LEU A 145 6.51 17.88 -2.33
CA LEU A 145 5.22 17.66 -3.01
C LEU A 145 4.30 16.83 -2.11
N ILE A 146 3.02 17.17 -2.13
CA ILE A 146 1.96 16.52 -1.38
C ILE A 146 0.92 16.02 -2.36
N ILE A 147 0.74 14.70 -2.40
CA ILE A 147 -0.22 14.03 -3.26
C ILE A 147 -1.28 13.42 -2.36
N PRO A 148 -2.56 13.79 -2.53
CA PRO A 148 -3.63 13.23 -1.73
C PRO A 148 -3.93 11.80 -2.14
N ILE A 149 -4.35 10.99 -1.19
CA ILE A 149 -4.86 9.63 -1.38
C ILE A 149 -6.32 9.68 -0.96
N TYR A 150 -7.21 9.42 -1.90
CA TYR A 150 -8.66 9.50 -1.69
C TYR A 150 -9.24 8.12 -1.44
N ASP A 151 -10.22 8.05 -0.56
CA ASP A 151 -11.07 6.88 -0.38
C ASP A 151 -12.24 6.87 -1.38
N GLU A 152 -13.09 5.87 -1.31
CA GLU A 152 -14.27 5.68 -2.16
C GLU A 152 -15.31 6.81 -2.05
N THR A 153 -15.28 7.58 -0.97
CA THR A 153 -16.18 8.74 -0.77
C THR A 153 -15.61 10.04 -1.33
N GLY A 154 -14.35 10.02 -1.81
CA GLY A 154 -13.61 11.19 -2.25
C GLY A 154 -12.97 11.99 -1.10
N ALA A 155 -13.00 11.48 0.14
CA ALA A 155 -12.31 12.09 1.26
C ALA A 155 -10.82 11.72 1.27
N ILE A 156 -9.97 12.62 1.81
CA ILE A 156 -8.53 12.35 1.94
C ILE A 156 -8.30 11.36 3.09
N SER A 157 -7.88 10.14 2.75
CA SER A 157 -7.54 9.07 3.70
C SER A 157 -6.07 9.10 4.14
N SER A 158 -5.19 9.62 3.27
CA SER A 158 -3.76 9.70 3.51
C SER A 158 -3.08 10.69 2.55
N LEU A 159 -1.74 10.82 2.69
CA LEU A 159 -0.91 11.62 1.79
C LEU A 159 0.36 10.86 1.42
N GLN A 160 0.80 11.03 0.16
CA GLN A 160 2.17 10.73 -0.24
C GLN A 160 2.98 12.02 -0.31
N PHE A 161 4.16 12.02 0.28
CA PHE A 161 5.13 13.09 0.23
C PHE A 161 6.26 12.71 -0.72
N ILE A 162 6.62 13.61 -1.66
CA ILE A 162 7.77 13.42 -2.56
C ILE A 162 8.74 14.59 -2.36
N GLN A 163 9.95 14.29 -1.94
CA GLN A 163 10.98 15.30 -1.74
C GLN A 163 11.61 15.73 -3.09
N ARG A 164 12.41 16.79 -3.06
CA ARG A 164 13.09 17.32 -4.26
C ARG A 164 14.02 16.29 -4.91
N ASP A 165 14.65 15.43 -4.13
CA ASP A 165 15.49 14.31 -4.60
C ASP A 165 14.69 13.14 -5.17
N GLY A 166 13.38 13.07 -4.93
CA GLY A 166 12.48 12.02 -5.36
C GLY A 166 12.18 10.98 -4.28
N THR A 167 12.74 11.13 -3.08
CA THR A 167 12.41 10.28 -1.94
C THR A 167 10.92 10.36 -1.62
N LYS A 168 10.28 9.21 -1.52
CA LYS A 168 8.85 9.08 -1.27
C LYS A 168 8.57 8.55 0.14
N ARG A 169 7.55 9.06 0.78
CA ARG A 169 7.02 8.55 2.06
C ARG A 169 5.53 8.76 2.15
N PHE A 170 4.87 7.95 2.95
CA PHE A 170 3.45 8.13 3.28
C PHE A 170 3.26 8.81 4.63
N LEU A 171 2.09 9.40 4.83
CA LEU A 171 1.66 9.83 6.16
C LEU A 171 1.49 8.59 7.04
N SER A 172 2.15 8.61 8.21
CA SER A 172 2.08 7.49 9.15
C SER A 172 0.65 7.28 9.66
N GLY A 173 0.19 6.03 9.63
CA GLY A 173 -1.15 5.64 10.05
C GLY A 173 -2.24 5.81 8.99
N GLY A 174 -1.96 6.49 7.87
CA GLY A 174 -2.95 6.71 6.82
C GLY A 174 -3.35 5.44 6.06
N ALA A 175 -4.61 5.34 5.70
CA ALA A 175 -5.13 4.23 4.91
C ALA A 175 -4.75 4.40 3.43
N ILE A 176 -4.09 3.38 2.86
CA ILE A 176 -3.63 3.38 1.47
C ILE A 176 -4.32 2.27 0.68
N SER A 177 -4.53 1.11 1.31
CA SER A 177 -5.11 -0.05 0.63
C SER A 177 -6.51 0.24 0.09
N GLY A 178 -6.72 0.02 -1.20
CA GLY A 178 -7.96 0.32 -1.91
C GLY A 178 -8.14 1.79 -2.29
N ASN A 179 -7.31 2.70 -1.78
CA ASN A 179 -7.40 4.14 -2.00
C ASN A 179 -6.42 4.60 -3.09
N TYR A 180 -6.73 5.69 -3.78
CA TYR A 180 -5.98 6.11 -4.96
C TYR A 180 -5.98 7.64 -5.14
N PHE A 181 -5.17 8.10 -6.08
CA PHE A 181 -5.24 9.43 -6.68
C PHE A 181 -5.61 9.29 -8.16
N SER A 182 -6.40 10.20 -8.70
CA SER A 182 -6.80 10.15 -10.11
C SER A 182 -6.43 11.41 -10.87
N LEU A 183 -6.24 11.25 -12.18
CA LEU A 183 -5.90 12.29 -13.14
C LEU A 183 -6.93 12.30 -14.27
N GLY A 184 -7.45 13.47 -14.59
CA GLY A 184 -8.44 13.67 -15.65
C GLY A 184 -9.86 13.30 -15.24
N GLU A 185 -10.74 13.37 -16.21
CA GLU A 185 -12.14 12.97 -16.09
C GLU A 185 -12.33 11.57 -16.66
N TRP A 186 -13.41 10.91 -16.27
CA TRP A 186 -13.74 9.55 -16.71
C TRP A 186 -13.73 9.37 -18.23
N THR A 187 -13.11 8.28 -18.69
CA THR A 187 -13.06 7.87 -20.08
C THR A 187 -13.34 6.37 -20.24
N LYS A 188 -13.68 5.93 -21.47
CA LYS A 188 -13.93 4.49 -21.74
C LYS A 188 -12.71 3.61 -21.48
N THR A 189 -11.51 4.17 -21.53
CA THR A 189 -10.24 3.50 -21.20
C THR A 189 -9.69 4.13 -19.93
N ILE A 190 -9.37 3.32 -18.94
CA ILE A 190 -8.80 3.72 -17.65
C ILE A 190 -7.43 3.09 -17.51
N PHE A 191 -6.43 3.90 -17.23
CA PHE A 191 -5.10 3.42 -16.86
C PHE A 191 -4.97 3.34 -15.34
N VAL A 192 -4.35 2.27 -14.85
CA VAL A 192 -4.01 2.09 -13.44
C VAL A 192 -2.51 1.85 -13.34
N CYS A 193 -1.81 2.67 -12.57
CA CYS A 193 -0.35 2.63 -12.44
C CYS A 193 0.11 2.85 -11.00
N GLU A 194 1.39 2.57 -10.72
CA GLU A 194 1.91 2.67 -9.35
C GLU A 194 2.27 4.11 -8.95
N GLY A 195 2.94 4.85 -9.80
CA GLY A 195 3.57 6.11 -9.43
C GLY A 195 2.91 7.35 -10.01
N PHE A 196 2.90 8.45 -9.24
CA PHE A 196 2.36 9.73 -9.70
C PHE A 196 3.00 10.18 -11.04
N ALA A 197 4.33 10.13 -11.18
CA ALA A 197 4.99 10.57 -12.41
C ALA A 197 4.62 9.69 -13.62
N THR A 198 4.48 8.37 -13.42
CA THR A 198 4.01 7.43 -14.45
C THR A 198 2.57 7.77 -14.84
N GLY A 199 1.70 7.99 -13.85
CA GLY A 199 0.32 8.38 -14.10
C GLY A 199 0.18 9.71 -14.83
N ALA A 200 0.94 10.74 -14.41
CA ALA A 200 0.97 12.03 -15.08
C ALA A 200 1.44 11.91 -16.53
N THR A 201 2.51 11.14 -16.80
CA THR A 201 2.99 10.88 -18.17
C THR A 201 1.93 10.21 -19.03
N ILE A 202 1.23 9.18 -18.50
CA ILE A 202 0.17 8.48 -19.22
C ILE A 202 -0.98 9.44 -19.53
N TYR A 203 -1.42 10.20 -18.54
CA TYR A 203 -2.51 11.16 -18.70
C TYR A 203 -2.16 12.25 -19.72
N GLU A 204 -0.96 12.83 -19.66
CA GLU A 204 -0.50 13.87 -20.60
C GLU A 204 -0.37 13.35 -22.03
N ALA A 205 -0.01 12.07 -22.20
CA ALA A 205 0.13 11.44 -23.51
C ALA A 205 -1.19 10.97 -24.13
N THR A 206 -2.18 10.61 -23.31
CA THR A 206 -3.39 9.92 -23.79
C THR A 206 -4.68 10.69 -23.54
N GLY A 207 -4.71 11.62 -22.58
CA GLY A 207 -5.91 12.25 -22.07
C GLY A 207 -6.88 11.30 -21.36
N CYS A 208 -6.52 10.02 -21.17
CA CYS A 208 -7.38 9.04 -20.53
C CYS A 208 -7.36 9.17 -19.01
N PHE A 209 -8.49 8.89 -18.38
CA PHE A 209 -8.58 8.79 -16.93
C PHE A 209 -7.53 7.83 -16.38
N THR A 210 -6.69 8.32 -15.47
CA THR A 210 -5.53 7.57 -14.96
C THR A 210 -5.54 7.53 -13.45
N VAL A 211 -5.44 6.34 -12.89
CA VAL A 211 -5.49 6.04 -11.45
C VAL A 211 -4.11 5.65 -10.95
N VAL A 212 -3.65 6.32 -9.89
CA VAL A 212 -2.35 6.10 -9.24
C VAL A 212 -2.57 5.37 -7.92
N THR A 213 -1.98 4.19 -7.78
CA THR A 213 -2.16 3.29 -6.64
C THR A 213 -1.07 3.38 -5.58
N PHE A 214 0.01 4.12 -5.89
CA PHE A 214 1.16 4.43 -5.02
C PHE A 214 2.14 3.28 -4.74
N ASN A 215 1.72 2.03 -4.83
CA ASN A 215 2.58 0.85 -4.69
C ASN A 215 1.98 -0.37 -5.39
N CYS A 216 2.84 -1.36 -5.70
CA CYS A 216 2.43 -2.59 -6.41
C CYS A 216 1.42 -3.44 -5.62
N GLY A 217 1.46 -3.43 -4.29
CA GLY A 217 0.51 -4.17 -3.45
C GLY A 217 -0.92 -3.63 -3.53
N ASN A 218 -1.06 -2.35 -3.89
CA ASN A 218 -2.35 -1.66 -4.01
C ASN A 218 -2.95 -1.70 -5.43
N LEU A 219 -2.20 -2.17 -6.43
CA LEU A 219 -2.70 -2.27 -7.83
C LEU A 219 -3.98 -3.11 -7.92
N LYS A 220 -3.96 -4.29 -7.33
CA LYS A 220 -5.12 -5.21 -7.39
C LYS A 220 -6.33 -4.68 -6.64
N PRO A 221 -6.26 -4.28 -5.36
CA PRO A 221 -7.40 -3.71 -4.65
C PRO A 221 -8.04 -2.52 -5.38
N VAL A 222 -7.22 -1.60 -5.89
CA VAL A 222 -7.70 -0.42 -6.62
C VAL A 222 -8.30 -0.81 -7.98
N ALA A 223 -7.67 -1.73 -8.74
CA ALA A 223 -8.21 -2.19 -10.01
C ALA A 223 -9.57 -2.89 -9.84
N GLU A 224 -9.76 -3.63 -8.75
CA GLU A 224 -11.04 -4.24 -8.39
C GLU A 224 -12.10 -3.17 -8.05
N ALA A 225 -11.75 -2.15 -7.27
CA ALA A 225 -12.64 -1.02 -6.96
C ALA A 225 -13.03 -0.23 -8.23
N VAL A 226 -12.04 0.10 -9.07
CA VAL A 226 -12.28 0.78 -10.37
C VAL A 226 -13.17 -0.07 -11.29
N ARG A 227 -13.02 -1.39 -11.30
CA ARG A 227 -13.88 -2.29 -12.07
C ARG A 227 -15.32 -2.29 -11.56
N GLN A 228 -15.52 -2.23 -10.25
CA GLN A 228 -16.86 -2.16 -9.65
C GLN A 228 -17.54 -0.83 -9.98
N GLU A 229 -16.81 0.26 -9.91
CA GLU A 229 -17.32 1.60 -10.21
C GLU A 229 -17.57 1.80 -11.72
N PHE A 230 -16.68 1.25 -12.58
CA PHE A 230 -16.74 1.37 -14.05
C PHE A 230 -16.81 0.00 -14.73
N PRO A 231 -17.95 -0.72 -14.68
CA PRO A 231 -18.06 -2.11 -15.14
C PRO A 231 -17.70 -2.31 -16.61
N ASN A 232 -18.01 -1.32 -17.45
CA ASN A 232 -17.84 -1.37 -18.91
C ASN A 232 -16.53 -0.71 -19.41
N ALA A 233 -15.69 -0.18 -18.51
CA ALA A 233 -14.44 0.45 -18.91
C ALA A 233 -13.39 -0.58 -19.32
N GLN A 234 -12.55 -0.22 -20.30
CA GLN A 234 -11.31 -0.94 -20.57
C GLN A 234 -10.27 -0.53 -19.53
N ILE A 235 -9.85 -1.43 -18.64
CA ILE A 235 -8.83 -1.15 -17.65
C ILE A 235 -7.49 -1.68 -18.16
N ILE A 236 -6.47 -0.79 -18.18
CA ILE A 236 -5.10 -1.11 -18.57
C ILE A 236 -4.20 -0.90 -17.37
N LEU A 237 -3.55 -1.96 -16.90
CA LEU A 237 -2.52 -1.88 -15.85
C LEU A 237 -1.19 -1.50 -16.50
N ALA A 238 -0.64 -0.35 -16.09
CA ALA A 238 0.69 0.11 -16.46
C ALA A 238 1.64 -0.16 -15.28
N CYS A 239 2.30 -1.32 -15.32
CA CYS A 239 3.24 -1.75 -14.28
C CYS A 239 4.64 -1.29 -14.62
N ASP A 240 5.43 -0.92 -13.61
CA ASP A 240 6.86 -0.69 -13.78
C ASP A 240 7.54 -2.03 -14.13
N ASP A 241 8.39 -2.04 -15.17
CA ASP A 241 9.19 -3.20 -15.54
C ASP A 241 10.47 -3.21 -14.70
N ASP A 242 10.42 -3.89 -13.57
CA ASP A 242 11.57 -4.11 -12.68
C ASP A 242 12.49 -5.26 -13.15
N GLY A 243 12.61 -5.49 -14.46
CA GLY A 243 13.27 -6.64 -15.08
C GLY A 243 14.70 -6.96 -14.61
N GLU A 244 15.35 -6.04 -13.88
CA GLU A 244 16.66 -6.25 -13.25
C GLU A 244 16.59 -6.79 -11.80
N LYS A 245 15.38 -6.89 -11.21
CA LYS A 245 15.20 -7.44 -9.86
C LYS A 245 14.64 -8.85 -9.92
N ASP A 246 15.23 -9.76 -9.14
CA ASP A 246 14.76 -11.13 -9.00
C ASP A 246 13.24 -11.18 -8.71
N GLY A 247 12.51 -11.88 -9.61
CA GLY A 247 11.07 -12.09 -9.48
C GLY A 247 10.17 -11.00 -10.07
N ASN A 248 10.71 -9.90 -10.62
CA ASN A 248 9.97 -8.79 -11.24
C ASN A 248 8.62 -8.52 -10.50
N PRO A 249 8.65 -7.92 -9.28
CA PRO A 249 7.48 -7.86 -8.39
C PRO A 249 6.30 -7.06 -8.98
N GLY A 250 6.57 -6.08 -9.85
CA GLY A 250 5.53 -5.32 -10.55
C GLY A 250 4.70 -6.23 -11.48
N LEU A 251 5.39 -7.04 -12.28
CA LEU A 251 4.75 -7.96 -13.22
C LEU A 251 4.12 -9.16 -12.51
N THR A 252 4.80 -9.74 -11.51
CA THR A 252 4.35 -10.95 -10.80
C THR A 252 3.06 -10.71 -9.99
N LYS A 253 2.92 -9.53 -9.38
CA LYS A 253 1.70 -9.17 -8.62
C LYS A 253 0.52 -8.79 -9.53
N ALA A 254 0.81 -8.31 -10.74
CA ALA A 254 -0.20 -7.99 -11.75
C ALA A 254 -0.73 -9.24 -12.50
N VAL A 255 0.08 -10.30 -12.61
CA VAL A 255 -0.20 -11.51 -13.44
C VAL A 255 -0.91 -12.64 -12.69
N LYS A 256 -1.11 -12.56 -11.35
CA LYS A 256 -1.96 -13.58 -10.69
C LYS A 256 -3.35 -13.55 -11.33
N PRO A 257 -3.78 -14.65 -12.04
CA PRO A 257 -5.01 -14.62 -12.83
C PRO A 257 -6.20 -14.30 -11.93
N PRO A 258 -7.06 -13.37 -12.34
CA PRO A 258 -8.34 -13.15 -11.67
C PRO A 258 -9.23 -14.38 -11.83
N ARG A 259 -10.15 -14.58 -10.89
CA ARG A 259 -11.24 -15.55 -11.02
C ARG A 259 -12.02 -15.29 -12.32
N PRO A 260 -12.73 -16.29 -12.91
CA PRO A 260 -13.22 -16.29 -14.30
C PRO A 260 -14.16 -15.17 -14.75
N SER A 261 -14.45 -14.18 -13.92
CA SER A 261 -15.32 -13.03 -14.26
C SER A 261 -14.59 -11.76 -14.70
N MET A 262 -13.25 -11.75 -14.73
CA MET A 262 -12.46 -10.60 -15.23
C MET A 262 -11.94 -10.88 -16.63
N GLU A 263 -12.77 -10.67 -17.64
CA GLU A 263 -12.34 -10.69 -19.02
C GLU A 263 -11.45 -9.48 -19.34
N ARG A 264 -10.19 -9.78 -19.68
CA ARG A 264 -9.16 -8.91 -20.28
C ARG A 264 -8.68 -7.71 -19.46
N LEU A 265 -7.88 -7.98 -18.45
CA LEU A 265 -6.83 -7.06 -18.05
C LEU A 265 -5.67 -7.16 -19.07
N SER A 266 -5.47 -6.11 -19.87
CA SER A 266 -4.30 -6.05 -20.76
C SER A 266 -3.13 -5.50 -19.97
N ILE A 267 -2.18 -6.37 -19.61
CA ILE A 267 -0.92 -5.98 -18.97
C ILE A 267 0.06 -5.61 -20.07
N ARG A 268 0.49 -4.35 -20.12
CA ARG A 268 1.57 -3.90 -21.00
C ARG A 268 2.72 -3.38 -20.14
N PRO A 269 3.96 -3.90 -20.29
CA PRO A 269 5.12 -3.30 -19.65
C PRO A 269 5.30 -1.89 -20.20
N PHE A 270 5.39 -0.93 -19.29
CA PHE A 270 5.67 0.47 -19.65
C PHE A 270 7.17 0.59 -19.95
N LYS A 271 7.57 0.30 -21.18
CA LYS A 271 8.90 0.70 -21.68
C LYS A 271 8.89 2.21 -21.81
N LYS A 272 9.88 2.85 -21.21
CA LYS A 272 10.15 4.29 -21.27
C LYS A 272 10.05 4.78 -22.72
N LEU A 273 8.91 5.34 -23.08
CA LEU A 273 8.55 5.82 -24.43
C LEU A 273 9.15 7.19 -24.75
N MET A 274 10.15 7.66 -24.00
CA MET A 274 10.73 8.99 -24.19
C MET A 274 12.24 8.89 -24.45
N THR A 275 12.59 8.77 -25.72
CA THR A 275 13.82 9.39 -26.22
C THR A 275 13.50 10.88 -26.53
N PRO A 276 14.46 11.81 -26.37
CA PRO A 276 14.24 13.25 -26.57
C PRO A 276 13.78 13.71 -27.96
N GLU A 277 13.72 12.81 -28.91
CA GLU A 277 13.47 13.13 -30.33
C GLU A 277 11.99 13.15 -30.74
N ASN A 278 11.05 12.72 -29.90
CA ASN A 278 9.63 12.59 -30.28
C ASN A 278 8.69 13.70 -29.73
N HIS A 279 9.21 14.89 -29.42
CA HIS A 279 8.38 16.03 -29.07
C HIS A 279 8.20 17.00 -30.24
N ARG A 280 7.39 16.61 -31.21
CA ARG A 280 6.63 17.57 -32.03
C ARG A 280 5.17 17.15 -32.06
N PRO A 281 4.24 17.92 -31.47
CA PRO A 281 2.83 17.69 -31.72
C PRO A 281 2.54 18.14 -33.16
N THR A 282 2.27 17.18 -34.04
CA THR A 282 1.64 17.50 -35.32
C THR A 282 0.18 17.72 -35.05
N LEU A 283 -0.21 19.00 -34.96
CA LEU A 283 -1.59 19.39 -35.17
C LEU A 283 -1.96 18.99 -36.60
N MET A 284 -2.86 18.02 -36.75
CA MET A 284 -3.69 17.90 -37.96
C MET A 284 -5.08 18.44 -37.64
N ILE A 285 -5.41 19.46 -38.41
CA ILE A 285 -6.74 20.06 -38.57
C ILE A 285 -7.73 19.01 -39.08
#